data_f52213249957fb73a44599b42c8e9ddb
#
_entry.id   f52213249957fb73a44599b42c8e9ddb
#
_cell.length_a   1.000
_cell.length_b   1.000
_cell.length_c   1.000
_cell.angle_alpha   90.00
_cell.angle_beta   90.00
_cell.angle_gamma   90.00
#
_symmetry.space_group_name_H-M   'P 1'
#
loop_
_entity.id
_entity.type
_entity.pdbx_description
1 polymer ?
#
loop_
_entity_poly.entity_id
_entity_poly.type
_entity_poly.pdbx_seq_one_letter_code
_entity_poly.pdbx_strand_id
1 'polypeptide(L)'
;MEWLGPEEWRAVALSLRVSLWATLVSLPFGLFVAYVLARWEFPGKQILNGVVHLPLILPPVVTGYLLLLTFGTRGPIGGLLQEIGIVFAFRWTGAALAAGIMAFPIMVRAIRLSIEAVDPKLEQAGATLGASRFWVFVTVTLPLILPGMIAGAILAFAKAMGEFGATITFVSNIPGQTQTLPLAVFTFLQVPGGEGAALRLVLVSVAVAMAALLLSEVLARRIARRIAGA
;
A
#
# COMPACT_ATOMS: atom_id res chain seq x y z
N MET A 1 -9.95 -22.27 25.39
CA MET A 1 -9.28 -22.60 24.12
C MET A 1 -9.16 -21.32 23.33
N GLU A 2 -7.96 -20.82 23.16
CA GLU A 2 -7.75 -19.68 22.26
C GLU A 2 -8.02 -20.15 20.84
N TRP A 3 -8.87 -19.45 20.11
CA TRP A 3 -9.28 -19.80 18.74
C TRP A 3 -8.09 -19.73 17.77
N LEU A 4 -7.13 -18.81 18.01
CA LEU A 4 -5.86 -18.69 17.28
C LEU A 4 -4.71 -19.12 18.19
N GLY A 5 -3.81 -19.94 17.67
CA GLY A 5 -2.55 -20.26 18.34
C GLY A 5 -1.58 -19.08 18.37
N PRO A 6 -0.55 -19.12 19.23
CA PRO A 6 0.43 -18.03 19.36
C PRO A 6 1.15 -17.68 18.05
N GLU A 7 1.43 -18.67 17.20
CA GLU A 7 2.08 -18.47 15.89
C GLU A 7 1.14 -17.80 14.90
N GLU A 8 -0.12 -18.25 14.85
CA GLU A 8 -1.16 -17.66 14.02
C GLU A 8 -1.38 -16.18 14.39
N TRP A 9 -1.44 -15.88 15.69
CA TRP A 9 -1.62 -14.51 16.20
C TRP A 9 -0.43 -13.61 15.84
N ARG A 10 0.81 -14.11 15.91
CA ARG A 10 2.00 -13.37 15.47
C ARG A 10 1.94 -13.05 13.98
N ALA A 11 1.54 -13.99 13.15
CA ALA A 11 1.41 -13.79 11.71
C ALA A 11 0.35 -12.72 11.37
N VAL A 12 -0.80 -12.73 12.04
CA VAL A 12 -1.85 -11.72 11.89
C VAL A 12 -1.33 -10.34 12.32
N ALA A 13 -0.75 -10.23 13.52
CA ALA A 13 -0.23 -8.98 14.04
C ALA A 13 0.87 -8.40 13.14
N LEU A 14 1.77 -9.25 12.63
CA LEU A 14 2.82 -8.84 11.71
C LEU A 14 2.24 -8.35 10.38
N SER A 15 1.25 -9.04 9.82
CA SER A 15 0.60 -8.60 8.58
C SER A 15 -0.09 -7.25 8.73
N LEU A 16 -0.81 -7.03 9.82
CA LEU A 16 -1.42 -5.74 10.12
C LEU A 16 -0.36 -4.64 10.24
N ARG A 17 0.73 -4.90 10.95
CA ARG A 17 1.85 -3.97 11.08
C ARG A 17 2.49 -3.65 9.73
N VAL A 18 2.82 -4.66 8.95
CA VAL A 18 3.43 -4.53 7.61
C VAL A 18 2.54 -3.71 6.70
N SER A 19 1.25 -4.06 6.60
CA SER A 19 0.30 -3.38 5.71
C SER A 19 0.00 -1.95 6.14
N LEU A 20 -0.08 -1.69 7.43
CA LEU A 20 -0.28 -0.34 7.96
C LEU A 20 0.91 0.56 7.61
N TRP A 21 2.14 0.12 7.89
CA TRP A 21 3.35 0.88 7.56
C TRP A 21 3.54 1.03 6.05
N ALA A 22 3.31 -0.03 5.27
CA ALA A 22 3.34 0.03 3.82
C ALA A 22 2.41 1.13 3.28
N THR A 23 1.17 1.17 3.78
CA THR A 23 0.15 2.16 3.35
C THR A 23 0.50 3.57 3.80
N LEU A 24 0.82 3.77 5.10
CA LEU A 24 1.09 5.10 5.65
C LEU A 24 2.32 5.76 5.02
N VAL A 25 3.39 4.98 4.81
CA VAL A 25 4.61 5.50 4.17
C VAL A 25 4.39 5.76 2.69
N SER A 26 3.64 4.90 2.00
CA SER A 26 3.36 5.07 0.56
C SER A 26 2.40 6.22 0.27
N LEU A 27 1.52 6.59 1.21
CA LEU A 27 0.44 7.57 0.98
C LEU A 27 0.93 8.96 0.53
N PRO A 28 1.91 9.61 1.19
CA PRO A 28 2.40 10.92 0.75
C PRO A 28 3.07 10.85 -0.63
N PHE A 29 3.82 9.79 -0.92
CA PHE A 29 4.43 9.59 -2.24
C PHE A 29 3.35 9.30 -3.30
N GLY A 30 2.35 8.49 -2.97
CA GLY A 30 1.22 8.18 -3.83
C GLY A 30 0.40 9.43 -4.18
N LEU A 31 0.14 10.29 -3.20
CA LEU A 31 -0.54 11.57 -3.41
C LEU A 31 0.27 12.48 -4.33
N PHE A 32 1.57 12.62 -4.07
CA PHE A 32 2.45 13.43 -4.92
C PHE A 32 2.50 12.93 -6.37
N VAL A 33 2.74 11.64 -6.56
CA VAL A 33 2.80 11.04 -7.90
C VAL A 33 1.45 11.12 -8.62
N ALA A 34 0.34 10.88 -7.91
CA ALA A 34 -1.00 11.02 -8.46
C ALA A 34 -1.28 12.46 -8.90
N TYR A 35 -0.88 13.46 -8.10
CA TYR A 35 -1.03 14.87 -8.45
C TYR A 35 -0.21 15.25 -9.69
N VAL A 36 1.05 14.84 -9.74
CA VAL A 36 1.92 15.06 -10.91
C VAL A 36 1.31 14.45 -12.17
N LEU A 37 0.85 13.20 -12.08
CA LEU A 37 0.22 12.51 -13.22
C LEU A 37 -1.14 13.09 -13.62
N ALA A 38 -1.90 13.69 -12.69
CA ALA A 38 -3.21 14.27 -12.97
C ALA A 38 -3.11 15.70 -13.55
N ARG A 39 -2.21 16.53 -13.04
CA ARG A 39 -2.21 18.00 -13.29
C ARG A 39 -1.06 18.50 -14.15
N TRP A 40 0.06 17.77 -14.20
CA TRP A 40 1.23 18.23 -14.93
C TRP A 40 1.32 17.59 -16.31
N GLU A 41 1.73 18.39 -17.30
CA GLU A 41 2.13 17.90 -18.62
C GLU A 41 3.63 18.12 -18.78
N PHE A 42 4.36 17.04 -19.03
CA PHE A 42 5.82 17.06 -19.21
C PHE A 42 6.28 15.90 -20.10
N PRO A 43 7.41 16.04 -20.80
CA PRO A 43 7.99 14.94 -21.56
C PRO A 43 8.39 13.80 -20.59
N GLY A 44 7.98 12.56 -20.92
CA GLY A 44 8.22 11.40 -20.06
C GLY A 44 7.08 11.05 -19.08
N LYS A 45 5.97 11.78 -19.04
CA LYS A 45 4.79 11.47 -18.24
C LYS A 45 4.32 10.01 -18.42
N GLN A 46 4.31 9.51 -19.65
CA GLN A 46 3.91 8.14 -19.96
C GLN A 46 4.91 7.11 -19.42
N ILE A 47 6.21 7.44 -19.39
CA ILE A 47 7.24 6.58 -18.81
C ILE A 47 7.03 6.51 -17.30
N LEU A 48 6.85 7.64 -16.63
CA LEU A 48 6.54 7.68 -15.19
C LEU A 48 5.29 6.85 -14.86
N ASN A 49 4.21 7.04 -15.66
CA ASN A 49 2.99 6.26 -15.49
C ASN A 49 3.24 4.75 -15.67
N GLY A 50 4.03 4.36 -16.67
CA GLY A 50 4.44 2.97 -16.89
C GLY A 50 5.23 2.41 -15.70
N VAL A 51 6.24 3.12 -15.22
CA VAL A 51 7.08 2.70 -14.08
C VAL A 51 6.24 2.52 -12.82
N VAL A 52 5.33 3.46 -12.55
CA VAL A 52 4.43 3.38 -11.38
C VAL A 52 3.53 2.14 -11.45
N HIS A 53 3.06 1.76 -12.64
CA HIS A 53 2.14 0.63 -12.80
C HIS A 53 2.86 -0.70 -13.08
N LEU A 54 4.19 -0.68 -13.29
CA LEU A 54 4.99 -1.87 -13.58
C LEU A 54 4.82 -3.00 -12.56
N PRO A 55 4.75 -2.76 -11.22
CA PRO A 55 4.56 -3.81 -10.24
C PRO A 55 3.24 -4.59 -10.37
N LEU A 56 2.22 -4.02 -11.01
CA LEU A 56 0.95 -4.74 -11.27
C LEU A 56 1.06 -5.72 -12.44
N ILE A 57 1.96 -5.46 -13.37
CA ILE A 57 2.13 -6.24 -14.61
C ILE A 57 3.15 -7.35 -14.40
N LEU A 58 4.22 -7.06 -13.67
CA LEU A 58 5.25 -8.03 -13.37
C LEU A 58 4.74 -9.11 -12.39
N PRO A 59 5.17 -10.36 -12.57
CA PRO A 59 4.96 -11.38 -11.56
C PRO A 59 5.52 -10.91 -10.20
N PRO A 60 4.78 -11.07 -9.09
CA PRO A 60 5.22 -10.58 -7.77
C PRO A 60 6.59 -11.09 -7.34
N VAL A 61 6.92 -12.34 -7.69
CA VAL A 61 8.24 -12.96 -7.42
C VAL A 61 9.36 -12.18 -8.13
N VAL A 62 9.14 -11.72 -9.37
CA VAL A 62 10.10 -10.92 -10.13
C VAL A 62 10.33 -9.59 -9.45
N THR A 63 9.26 -8.91 -9.03
CA THR A 63 9.36 -7.66 -8.27
C THR A 63 10.15 -7.87 -6.98
N GLY A 64 9.87 -8.93 -6.22
CA GLY A 64 10.60 -9.28 -5.01
C GLY A 64 12.09 -9.54 -5.26
N TYR A 65 12.43 -10.20 -6.36
CA TYR A 65 13.82 -10.42 -6.76
C TYR A 65 14.54 -9.12 -7.14
N LEU A 66 13.88 -8.23 -7.88
CA LEU A 66 14.43 -6.89 -8.18
C LEU A 66 14.67 -6.08 -6.91
N LEU A 67 13.77 -6.18 -5.93
CA LEU A 67 13.95 -5.56 -4.62
C LEU A 67 15.15 -6.15 -3.87
N LEU A 68 15.34 -7.47 -3.91
CA LEU A 68 16.49 -8.13 -3.31
C LEU A 68 17.80 -7.68 -3.95
N LEU A 69 17.84 -7.58 -5.28
CA LEU A 69 19.02 -7.09 -6.01
C LEU A 69 19.35 -5.63 -5.69
N THR A 70 18.32 -4.80 -5.44
CA THR A 70 18.47 -3.36 -5.25
C THR A 70 18.70 -3.00 -3.77
N PHE A 71 17.85 -3.53 -2.88
CA PHE A 71 17.80 -3.23 -1.44
C PHE A 71 18.40 -4.33 -0.55
N GLY A 72 18.86 -5.43 -1.14
CA GLY A 72 19.64 -6.42 -0.41
C GLY A 72 20.97 -5.84 0.08
N THR A 73 21.58 -6.45 1.09
CA THR A 73 22.82 -5.95 1.73
C THR A 73 24.00 -5.81 0.77
N ARG A 74 23.99 -6.54 -0.35
CA ARG A 74 24.99 -6.44 -1.44
C ARG A 74 24.49 -5.63 -2.63
N GLY A 75 23.27 -5.10 -2.56
CA GLY A 75 22.68 -4.29 -3.62
C GLY A 75 23.17 -2.83 -3.57
N PRO A 76 23.02 -2.08 -4.69
CA PRO A 76 23.53 -0.72 -4.79
C PRO A 76 22.89 0.25 -3.78
N ILE A 77 21.60 0.12 -3.51
CA ILE A 77 20.90 0.95 -2.51
C ILE A 77 21.03 0.32 -1.13
N GLY A 78 20.84 -0.99 -1.01
CA GLY A 78 20.87 -1.68 0.27
C GLY A 78 22.23 -1.62 0.95
N GLY A 79 23.34 -1.68 0.20
CA GLY A 79 24.68 -1.49 0.72
C GLY A 79 24.89 -0.10 1.36
N LEU A 80 24.48 0.97 0.64
CA LEU A 80 24.56 2.34 1.16
C LEU A 80 23.69 2.55 2.40
N LEU A 81 22.49 1.98 2.41
CA LEU A 81 21.58 2.07 3.56
C LEU A 81 22.12 1.30 4.78
N GLN A 82 22.83 0.20 4.55
CA GLN A 82 23.46 -0.57 5.62
C GLN A 82 24.54 0.23 6.35
N GLU A 83 25.28 1.10 5.67
CA GLU A 83 26.29 1.98 6.30
C GLU A 83 25.69 2.92 7.35
N ILE A 84 24.42 3.31 7.17
CA ILE A 84 23.66 4.13 8.11
C ILE A 84 22.74 3.30 9.03
N GLY A 85 22.95 1.97 9.09
CA GLY A 85 22.22 1.05 9.97
C GLY A 85 20.84 0.63 9.48
N ILE A 86 20.44 0.98 8.26
CA ILE A 86 19.12 0.62 7.67
C ILE A 86 19.27 -0.63 6.82
N VAL A 87 18.59 -1.72 7.23
CA VAL A 87 18.57 -2.99 6.50
C VAL A 87 17.12 -3.41 6.27
N PHE A 88 16.76 -3.65 5.01
CA PHE A 88 15.43 -4.12 4.61
C PHE A 88 15.37 -5.64 4.41
N ALA A 89 16.39 -6.22 3.79
CA ALA A 89 16.40 -7.66 3.50
C ALA A 89 16.24 -8.49 4.79
N PHE A 90 15.40 -9.51 4.71
CA PHE A 90 15.11 -10.45 5.81
C PHE A 90 14.56 -9.79 7.09
N ARG A 91 13.92 -8.63 6.96
CA ARG A 91 13.26 -7.91 8.05
C ARG A 91 11.82 -7.54 7.70
N TRP A 92 10.98 -7.35 8.71
CA TRP A 92 9.59 -6.91 8.52
C TRP A 92 9.48 -5.55 7.78
N THR A 93 10.47 -4.68 7.91
CA THR A 93 10.55 -3.41 7.17
C THR A 93 10.71 -3.63 5.67
N GLY A 94 11.44 -4.67 5.27
CA GLY A 94 11.51 -5.11 3.88
C GLY A 94 10.18 -5.70 3.39
N ALA A 95 9.49 -6.47 4.23
CA ALA A 95 8.13 -6.92 3.89
C ALA A 95 7.19 -5.72 3.68
N ALA A 96 7.28 -4.67 4.51
CA ALA A 96 6.51 -3.43 4.33
C ALA A 96 6.88 -2.69 3.04
N LEU A 97 8.17 -2.63 2.69
CA LEU A 97 8.63 -2.05 1.43
C LEU A 97 8.07 -2.83 0.22
N ALA A 98 8.18 -4.16 0.22
CA ALA A 98 7.65 -5.00 -0.85
C ALA A 98 6.14 -4.84 -1.01
N ALA A 99 5.40 -4.95 0.09
CA ALA A 99 3.94 -4.79 0.11
C ALA A 99 3.52 -3.38 -0.34
N GLY A 100 4.25 -2.35 0.08
CA GLY A 100 4.03 -0.97 -0.32
C GLY A 100 4.20 -0.78 -1.83
N ILE A 101 5.29 -1.27 -2.41
CA ILE A 101 5.56 -1.20 -3.86
C ILE A 101 4.49 -1.94 -4.66
N MET A 102 4.05 -3.12 -4.21
CA MET A 102 2.99 -3.88 -4.88
C MET A 102 1.60 -3.23 -4.76
N ALA A 103 1.34 -2.49 -3.69
CA ALA A 103 0.07 -1.79 -3.49
C ALA A 103 0.07 -0.36 -4.07
N PHE A 104 1.24 0.22 -4.31
CA PHE A 104 1.43 1.61 -4.75
C PHE A 104 0.62 2.00 -5.99
N PRO A 105 0.62 1.20 -7.08
CA PRO A 105 -0.14 1.55 -8.28
C PRO A 105 -1.64 1.69 -8.05
N ILE A 106 -2.22 0.85 -7.20
CA ILE A 106 -3.66 0.89 -6.87
C ILE A 106 -3.97 2.18 -6.12
N MET A 107 -3.13 2.55 -5.15
CA MET A 107 -3.24 3.81 -4.41
C MET A 107 -3.14 5.02 -5.33
N VAL A 108 -2.08 5.08 -6.15
CA VAL A 108 -1.86 6.18 -7.11
C VAL A 108 -3.04 6.32 -8.06
N ARG A 109 -3.55 5.23 -8.61
CA ARG A 109 -4.70 5.24 -9.54
C ARG A 109 -5.96 5.78 -8.88
N ALA A 110 -6.28 5.33 -7.66
CA ALA A 110 -7.47 5.79 -6.94
C ALA A 110 -7.40 7.29 -6.62
N ILE A 111 -6.25 7.77 -6.13
CA ILE A 111 -6.03 9.18 -5.83
C ILE A 111 -6.06 10.02 -7.11
N ARG A 112 -5.40 9.57 -8.17
CA ARG A 112 -5.35 10.26 -9.46
C ARG A 112 -6.76 10.46 -10.04
N LEU A 113 -7.59 9.41 -10.07
CA LEU A 113 -8.99 9.52 -10.55
C LEU A 113 -9.78 10.53 -9.73
N SER A 114 -9.54 10.62 -8.42
CA SER A 114 -10.19 11.60 -7.56
C SER A 114 -9.72 13.04 -7.87
N ILE A 115 -8.44 13.24 -8.17
CA ILE A 115 -7.91 14.54 -8.58
C ILE A 115 -8.46 14.94 -9.95
N GLU A 116 -8.53 14.02 -10.90
CA GLU A 116 -9.07 14.26 -12.25
C GLU A 116 -10.57 14.61 -12.22
N ALA A 117 -11.31 14.14 -11.22
CA ALA A 117 -12.73 14.45 -11.02
C ALA A 117 -12.98 15.87 -10.45
N VAL A 118 -11.97 16.54 -9.88
CA VAL A 118 -12.13 17.94 -9.41
C VAL A 118 -12.16 18.90 -10.59
N ASP A 119 -13.24 19.71 -10.67
CA ASP A 119 -13.34 20.74 -11.71
C ASP A 119 -12.19 21.75 -11.58
N PRO A 120 -11.36 21.91 -12.62
CA PRO A 120 -10.26 22.90 -12.62
C PRO A 120 -10.70 24.33 -12.36
N LYS A 121 -11.97 24.67 -12.63
CA LYS A 121 -12.52 26.01 -12.36
C LYS A 121 -12.52 26.35 -10.88
N LEU A 122 -12.68 25.37 -9.99
CA LEU A 122 -12.60 25.59 -8.55
C LEU A 122 -11.18 26.00 -8.11
N GLU A 123 -10.16 25.35 -8.69
CA GLU A 123 -8.76 25.70 -8.45
C GLU A 123 -8.42 27.09 -9.02
N GLN A 124 -8.94 27.41 -10.21
CA GLN A 124 -8.78 28.74 -10.84
C GLN A 124 -9.46 29.84 -10.02
N ALA A 125 -10.67 29.60 -9.50
CA ALA A 125 -11.37 30.56 -8.64
C ALA A 125 -10.55 30.87 -7.37
N GLY A 126 -9.97 29.85 -6.73
CA GLY A 126 -9.06 30.06 -5.60
C GLY A 126 -7.82 30.90 -5.97
N ALA A 127 -7.24 30.66 -7.14
CA ALA A 127 -6.10 31.42 -7.62
C ALA A 127 -6.45 32.87 -7.95
N THR A 128 -7.64 33.16 -8.50
CA THR A 128 -8.10 34.55 -8.77
C THR A 128 -8.33 35.36 -7.49
N LEU A 129 -8.61 34.71 -6.38
CA LEU A 129 -8.69 35.33 -5.04
C LEU A 129 -7.31 35.57 -4.40
N GLY A 130 -6.21 35.34 -5.14
CA GLY A 130 -4.85 35.59 -4.68
C GLY A 130 -4.22 34.43 -3.88
N ALA A 131 -4.87 33.27 -3.79
CA ALA A 131 -4.29 32.13 -3.10
C ALA A 131 -3.13 31.51 -3.92
N SER A 132 -2.03 31.18 -3.25
CA SER A 132 -0.91 30.46 -3.89
C SER A 132 -1.35 29.03 -4.29
N ARG A 133 -0.64 28.43 -5.24
CA ARG A 133 -0.93 27.06 -5.70
C ARG A 133 -0.97 26.03 -4.55
N PHE A 134 -0.10 26.19 -3.56
CA PHE A 134 -0.09 25.33 -2.37
C PHE A 134 -1.36 25.54 -1.52
N TRP A 135 -1.79 26.78 -1.31
CA TRP A 135 -3.03 27.07 -0.56
C TRP A 135 -4.27 26.58 -1.32
N VAL A 136 -4.34 26.75 -2.64
CA VAL A 136 -5.42 26.19 -3.46
C VAL A 136 -5.47 24.67 -3.31
N PHE A 137 -4.29 24.00 -3.38
CA PHE A 137 -4.24 22.56 -3.17
C PHE A 137 -4.78 22.16 -1.78
N VAL A 138 -4.32 22.78 -0.72
CA VAL A 138 -4.68 22.41 0.66
C VAL A 138 -6.15 22.75 0.99
N THR A 139 -6.68 23.88 0.48
CA THR A 139 -8.01 24.38 0.86
C THR A 139 -9.12 23.95 -0.10
N VAL A 140 -8.80 23.65 -1.36
CA VAL A 140 -9.76 23.28 -2.39
C VAL A 140 -9.58 21.82 -2.81
N THR A 141 -8.42 21.48 -3.39
CA THR A 141 -8.20 20.17 -4.00
C THR A 141 -8.17 19.06 -2.96
N LEU A 142 -7.37 19.21 -1.91
CA LEU A 142 -7.17 18.16 -0.90
C LEU A 142 -8.47 17.75 -0.18
N PRO A 143 -9.33 18.66 0.29
CA PRO A 143 -10.63 18.28 0.86
C PRO A 143 -11.52 17.51 -0.12
N LEU A 144 -11.57 17.94 -1.38
CA LEU A 144 -12.40 17.31 -2.41
C LEU A 144 -11.94 15.90 -2.77
N ILE A 145 -10.63 15.64 -2.78
CA ILE A 145 -10.08 14.31 -3.09
C ILE A 145 -9.98 13.39 -1.87
N LEU A 146 -10.23 13.90 -0.66
CA LEU A 146 -10.06 13.14 0.57
C LEU A 146 -10.83 11.81 0.58
N PRO A 147 -12.09 11.73 0.10
CA PRO A 147 -12.81 10.45 0.02
C PRO A 147 -12.07 9.41 -0.81
N GLY A 148 -11.59 9.79 -2.00
CA GLY A 148 -10.87 8.89 -2.89
C GLY A 148 -9.46 8.56 -2.39
N MET A 149 -8.80 9.49 -1.71
CA MET A 149 -7.51 9.25 -1.06
C MET A 149 -7.65 8.20 0.05
N ILE A 150 -8.69 8.28 0.88
CA ILE A 150 -8.97 7.29 1.92
C ILE A 150 -9.33 5.95 1.30
N ALA A 151 -10.19 5.93 0.29
CA ALA A 151 -10.53 4.71 -0.43
C ALA A 151 -9.29 4.05 -1.04
N GLY A 152 -8.42 4.82 -1.69
CA GLY A 152 -7.15 4.36 -2.23
C GLY A 152 -6.20 3.79 -1.17
N ALA A 153 -6.10 4.44 -0.02
CA ALA A 153 -5.29 3.97 1.10
C ALA A 153 -5.80 2.63 1.67
N ILE A 154 -7.12 2.49 1.83
CA ILE A 154 -7.72 1.24 2.34
C ILE A 154 -7.57 0.11 1.33
N LEU A 155 -7.74 0.37 0.03
CA LEU A 155 -7.50 -0.63 -1.01
C LEU A 155 -6.02 -1.06 -1.06
N ALA A 156 -5.10 -0.12 -0.90
CA ALA A 156 -3.67 -0.41 -0.81
C ALA A 156 -3.33 -1.23 0.43
N PHE A 157 -3.93 -0.93 1.58
CA PHE A 157 -3.81 -1.71 2.81
C PHE A 157 -4.30 -3.15 2.59
N ALA A 158 -5.49 -3.33 2.01
CA ALA A 158 -6.04 -4.65 1.74
C ALA A 158 -5.14 -5.45 0.77
N LYS A 159 -4.61 -4.79 -0.28
CA LYS A 159 -3.64 -5.40 -1.20
C LYS A 159 -2.35 -5.81 -0.49
N ALA A 160 -1.81 -4.93 0.38
CA ALA A 160 -0.60 -5.19 1.15
C ALA A 160 -0.76 -6.35 2.14
N MET A 161 -1.95 -6.51 2.76
CA MET A 161 -2.29 -7.64 3.64
C MET A 161 -2.21 -9.01 2.93
N GLY A 162 -2.58 -9.05 1.65
CA GLY A 162 -2.56 -10.26 0.83
C GLY A 162 -1.25 -10.46 0.05
N GLU A 163 -0.21 -9.65 0.27
CA GLU A 163 1.03 -9.78 -0.50
C GLU A 163 1.83 -10.99 -0.03
N PHE A 164 2.22 -11.82 -1.01
CA PHE A 164 2.93 -13.08 -0.81
C PHE A 164 4.22 -13.15 -1.65
N GLY A 165 4.11 -13.01 -2.97
CA GLY A 165 5.17 -13.34 -3.90
C GLY A 165 6.40 -12.44 -3.79
N ALA A 166 6.20 -11.12 -3.71
CA ALA A 166 7.30 -10.19 -3.54
C ALA A 166 7.91 -10.31 -2.14
N THR A 167 7.07 -10.54 -1.13
CA THR A 167 7.52 -10.68 0.26
C THR A 167 8.39 -11.93 0.44
N ILE A 168 7.93 -13.11 0.00
CA ILE A 168 8.71 -14.35 0.17
C ILE A 168 10.08 -14.28 -0.52
N THR A 169 10.14 -13.64 -1.68
CA THR A 169 11.37 -13.54 -2.47
C THR A 169 12.36 -12.52 -1.88
N PHE A 170 11.87 -11.41 -1.34
CA PHE A 170 12.73 -10.35 -0.82
C PHE A 170 13.17 -10.58 0.64
N VAL A 171 12.26 -11.05 1.51
CA VAL A 171 12.54 -11.17 2.95
C VAL A 171 12.44 -12.57 3.51
N SER A 172 12.15 -13.58 2.66
CA SER A 172 11.96 -14.97 3.06
C SER A 172 10.73 -15.17 3.97
N ASN A 173 10.63 -16.37 4.55
CA ASN A 173 9.50 -16.77 5.43
C ASN A 173 10.07 -17.17 6.79
N ILE A 174 10.41 -16.19 7.63
CA ILE A 174 11.05 -16.40 8.93
C ILE A 174 10.00 -16.24 10.04
N PRO A 175 9.65 -17.32 10.79
CA PRO A 175 8.69 -17.23 11.89
C PRO A 175 9.03 -16.12 12.89
N GLY A 176 8.02 -15.32 13.25
CA GLY A 176 8.18 -14.21 14.19
C GLY A 176 8.90 -12.97 13.66
N GLN A 177 9.46 -12.99 12.44
CA GLN A 177 10.19 -11.85 11.85
C GLN A 177 9.58 -11.36 10.53
N THR A 178 9.39 -12.26 9.57
CA THR A 178 8.88 -11.91 8.22
C THR A 178 7.68 -12.74 7.79
N GLN A 179 7.30 -13.74 8.58
CA GLN A 179 6.16 -14.61 8.29
C GLN A 179 4.84 -13.85 8.43
N THR A 180 4.41 -13.23 7.34
CA THR A 180 3.10 -12.60 7.22
C THR A 180 1.99 -13.66 7.15
N LEU A 181 0.74 -13.23 7.26
CA LEU A 181 -0.43 -14.10 7.24
C LEU A 181 -0.49 -15.00 5.99
N PRO A 182 -0.29 -14.50 4.74
CA PRO A 182 -0.22 -15.38 3.56
C PRO A 182 0.93 -16.39 3.62
N LEU A 183 2.09 -15.99 4.18
CA LEU A 183 3.24 -16.88 4.34
C LEU A 183 2.97 -17.96 5.39
N ALA A 184 2.28 -17.62 6.47
CA ALA A 184 1.87 -18.59 7.49
C ALA A 184 0.84 -19.60 6.95
N VAL A 185 -0.16 -19.13 6.19
CA VAL A 185 -1.11 -20.02 5.48
C VAL A 185 -0.35 -21.02 4.61
N PHE A 186 0.59 -20.51 3.80
CA PHE A 186 1.40 -21.35 2.93
C PHE A 186 2.23 -22.39 3.70
N THR A 187 2.82 -21.99 4.85
CA THR A 187 3.58 -22.91 5.71
C THR A 187 2.69 -24.00 6.29
N PHE A 188 1.55 -23.63 6.87
CA PHE A 188 0.65 -24.61 7.49
C PHE A 188 0.08 -25.61 6.48
N LEU A 189 -0.14 -25.22 5.22
CA LEU A 189 -0.58 -26.15 4.17
C LEU A 189 0.49 -27.20 3.79
N GLN A 190 1.75 -26.97 4.14
CA GLN A 190 2.85 -27.93 3.87
C GLN A 190 3.12 -28.87 5.07
N VAL A 191 2.48 -28.65 6.22
CA VAL A 191 2.66 -29.45 7.42
C VAL A 191 1.46 -30.40 7.57
N PRO A 192 1.67 -31.72 7.72
CA PRO A 192 0.58 -32.66 7.96
C PRO A 192 -0.23 -32.24 9.22
N GLY A 193 -1.56 -32.13 9.09
CA GLY A 193 -2.45 -31.68 10.15
C GLY A 193 -2.51 -30.17 10.35
N GLY A 194 -1.86 -29.37 9.49
CA GLY A 194 -1.87 -27.91 9.55
C GLY A 194 -3.09 -27.24 8.89
N GLU A 195 -3.97 -28.01 8.22
CA GLU A 195 -5.11 -27.50 7.47
C GLU A 195 -6.07 -26.67 8.35
N GLY A 196 -6.27 -27.08 9.60
CA GLY A 196 -7.12 -26.37 10.57
C GLY A 196 -6.55 -24.98 10.90
N ALA A 197 -5.24 -24.83 11.08
CA ALA A 197 -4.57 -23.56 11.31
C ALA A 197 -4.61 -22.67 10.04
N ALA A 198 -4.34 -23.26 8.88
CA ALA A 198 -4.46 -22.57 7.61
C ALA A 198 -5.88 -22.01 7.39
N LEU A 199 -6.92 -22.82 7.65
CA LEU A 199 -8.32 -22.40 7.50
C LEU A 199 -8.66 -21.22 8.42
N ARG A 200 -8.24 -21.24 9.69
CA ARG A 200 -8.46 -20.12 10.62
C ARG A 200 -7.82 -18.84 10.12
N LEU A 201 -6.59 -18.90 9.64
CA LEU A 201 -5.90 -17.74 9.06
C LEU A 201 -6.58 -17.23 7.78
N VAL A 202 -7.08 -18.13 6.93
CA VAL A 202 -7.88 -17.75 5.75
C VAL A 202 -9.15 -17.02 6.18
N LEU A 203 -9.88 -17.50 7.19
CA LEU A 203 -11.07 -16.82 7.71
C LEU A 203 -10.74 -15.43 8.26
N VAL A 204 -9.61 -15.29 8.97
CA VAL A 204 -9.12 -13.98 9.44
C VAL A 204 -8.81 -13.06 8.25
N SER A 205 -8.14 -13.57 7.22
CA SER A 205 -7.84 -12.80 6.00
C SER A 205 -9.11 -12.27 5.34
N VAL A 206 -10.11 -13.14 5.17
CA VAL A 206 -11.41 -12.76 4.58
C VAL A 206 -12.10 -11.73 5.46
N ALA A 207 -12.13 -11.92 6.78
CA ALA A 207 -12.75 -10.98 7.71
C ALA A 207 -12.06 -9.59 7.64
N VAL A 208 -10.73 -9.53 7.63
CA VAL A 208 -9.98 -8.28 7.54
C VAL A 208 -10.21 -7.60 6.18
N ALA A 209 -10.18 -8.35 5.08
CA ALA A 209 -10.44 -7.81 3.74
C ALA A 209 -11.87 -7.25 3.62
N MET A 210 -12.87 -7.97 4.11
CA MET A 210 -14.26 -7.50 4.13
C MET A 210 -14.43 -6.26 5.02
N ALA A 211 -13.82 -6.26 6.21
CA ALA A 211 -13.86 -5.10 7.10
C ALA A 211 -13.20 -3.87 6.45
N ALA A 212 -12.06 -4.03 5.79
CA ALA A 212 -11.39 -2.96 5.06
C ALA A 212 -12.27 -2.41 3.93
N LEU A 213 -12.88 -3.29 3.14
CA LEU A 213 -13.77 -2.89 2.04
C LEU A 213 -15.00 -2.12 2.54
N LEU A 214 -15.69 -2.63 3.55
CA LEU A 214 -16.85 -1.99 4.15
C LEU A 214 -16.49 -0.65 4.78
N LEU A 215 -15.36 -0.58 5.49
CA LEU A 215 -14.86 0.64 6.11
C LEU A 215 -14.55 1.70 5.04
N SER A 216 -13.90 1.30 3.94
CA SER A 216 -13.62 2.17 2.79
C SER A 216 -14.90 2.82 2.27
N GLU A 217 -15.92 2.01 2.00
CA GLU A 217 -17.18 2.47 1.45
C GLU A 217 -17.92 3.41 2.42
N VAL A 218 -17.99 3.05 3.71
CA VAL A 218 -18.65 3.87 4.73
C VAL A 218 -17.93 5.22 4.92
N LEU A 219 -16.60 5.21 4.99
CA LEU A 219 -15.81 6.43 5.17
C LEU A 219 -15.91 7.34 3.94
N ALA A 220 -15.76 6.77 2.74
CA ALA A 220 -15.87 7.52 1.50
C ALA A 220 -17.24 8.21 1.39
N ARG A 221 -18.34 7.48 1.65
CA ARG A 221 -19.70 8.04 1.63
C ARG A 221 -19.91 9.11 2.72
N ARG A 222 -19.43 8.90 3.94
CA ARG A 222 -19.57 9.88 5.03
C ARG A 222 -18.85 11.20 4.73
N ILE A 223 -17.63 11.11 4.20
CA ILE A 223 -16.83 12.28 3.87
C ILE A 223 -17.43 13.00 2.66
N ALA A 224 -17.84 12.28 1.62
CA ALA A 224 -18.50 12.87 0.45
C ALA A 224 -19.76 13.66 0.85
N ARG A 225 -20.61 13.13 1.74
CA ARG A 225 -21.80 13.84 2.26
C ARG A 225 -21.42 15.12 3.01
N ARG A 226 -20.37 15.08 3.85
CA ARG A 226 -19.92 16.29 4.59
C ARG A 226 -19.41 17.39 3.66
N ILE A 227 -18.74 17.01 2.57
CA ILE A 227 -18.23 17.97 1.58
C ILE A 227 -19.37 18.56 0.74
N ALA A 228 -20.37 17.74 0.40
CA ALA A 228 -21.55 18.21 -0.35
C ALA A 228 -22.51 19.10 0.46
N GLY A 229 -22.28 19.29 1.74
CA GLY A 229 -23.12 20.15 2.59
C GLY A 229 -24.47 19.53 2.97
N ALA A 230 -24.59 18.21 2.87
CA ALA A 230 -25.78 17.43 3.23
C ALA A 230 -25.58 16.71 4.59
#